data_240a86fc039e290af917b6c8f901f69c
#
_entry.id   240a86fc039e290af917b6c8f901f69c
#
_cell.length_a   1.000
_cell.length_b   1.000
_cell.length_c   1.000
_cell.angle_alpha   90.00
_cell.angle_beta   90.00
_cell.angle_gamma   90.00
#
_symmetry.space_group_name_H-M   'P 1'
#
loop_
_entity.id
_entity.type
_entity.pdbx_description
1 polymer ?
#
loop_
_entity_poly.entity_id
_entity_poly.type
_entity_poly.pdbx_seq_one_letter_code
_entity_poly.pdbx_strand_id
1 'polypeptide(L)'
;LFLGDGLFQNLSSSESGFTIPALGNIRYTDGGTEVVYYNQLDERYANKPYGTDNIGGYGCGPTCMAMVVSSLTDDLVDPVEMAKWSYEHGYWCSGSGSYHALIPAAAEAWGLPVSGCTASEPQRITDALSSGKLVVAIMSAGHFTSSGHFIVLRGVKDEKILVADPASRTRSEQSWELSIILNEASKAAGSGGPFWIIG
;
A
#
# COMPACT_ATOMS: atom_id res chain seq x y z
N LEU A 1 22.89 19.29 -44.12
CA LEU A 1 23.36 18.33 -43.10
C LEU A 1 23.46 19.05 -41.77
N PHE A 2 22.44 18.93 -40.94
CA PHE A 2 22.55 19.28 -39.51
C PHE A 2 21.83 18.22 -38.74
N LEU A 3 22.59 17.48 -37.94
CA LEU A 3 22.12 16.58 -36.92
C LEU A 3 21.64 17.42 -35.74
N GLY A 4 20.37 17.36 -35.41
CA GLY A 4 19.82 17.97 -34.22
C GLY A 4 19.96 17.02 -33.04
N ASP A 5 20.79 17.40 -32.08
CA ASP A 5 20.88 16.75 -30.78
C ASP A 5 19.56 16.94 -30.03
N GLY A 6 18.81 15.87 -29.88
CA GLY A 6 17.66 15.83 -29.00
C GLY A 6 18.13 15.78 -27.56
N LEU A 7 18.09 16.90 -26.86
CA LEU A 7 18.23 16.96 -25.42
C LEU A 7 17.02 16.26 -24.78
N PHE A 8 17.21 15.05 -24.31
CA PHE A 8 16.32 14.48 -23.30
C PHE A 8 16.55 15.20 -21.99
N GLN A 9 15.74 16.19 -21.68
CA GLN A 9 15.71 16.75 -20.35
C GLN A 9 15.15 15.70 -19.41
N ASN A 10 16.01 15.17 -18.55
CA ASN A 10 15.60 14.47 -17.36
C ASN A 10 14.79 15.43 -16.50
N LEU A 11 13.47 15.33 -16.58
CA LEU A 11 12.58 15.98 -15.63
C LEU A 11 12.62 15.19 -14.33
N SER A 12 13.67 15.38 -13.55
CA SER A 12 13.63 14.99 -12.14
C SER A 12 12.85 16.08 -11.41
N SER A 13 11.55 15.90 -11.25
CA SER A 13 10.75 16.74 -10.38
C SER A 13 11.01 16.33 -8.94
N SER A 14 12.05 16.89 -8.34
CA SER A 14 12.43 16.66 -6.95
C SER A 14 11.43 17.22 -5.92
N GLU A 15 10.35 17.84 -6.38
CA GLU A 15 9.33 18.46 -5.51
C GLU A 15 8.08 17.62 -5.26
N SER A 16 7.82 16.57 -6.03
CA SER A 16 6.58 15.79 -5.92
C SER A 16 6.69 14.50 -5.11
N GLY A 17 7.90 14.09 -4.71
CA GLY A 17 8.13 12.88 -3.92
C GLY A 17 7.79 11.57 -4.65
N PHE A 18 7.72 11.59 -5.98
CA PHE A 18 7.53 10.38 -6.76
C PHE A 18 8.40 10.36 -8.02
N THR A 19 8.73 9.18 -8.48
CA THR A 19 9.44 8.94 -9.75
C THR A 19 8.67 7.94 -10.60
N ILE A 20 8.76 8.07 -11.93
CA ILE A 20 8.20 7.12 -12.88
C ILE A 20 9.38 6.46 -13.60
N PRO A 21 9.77 5.22 -13.23
CA PRO A 21 10.83 4.52 -13.93
C PRO A 21 10.42 4.11 -15.35
N ALA A 22 11.40 3.83 -16.20
CA ALA A 22 11.20 3.46 -17.61
C ALA A 22 10.28 2.24 -17.83
N LEU A 23 10.04 1.41 -16.80
CA LEU A 23 9.13 0.26 -16.82
C LEU A 23 7.70 0.59 -16.36
N GLY A 24 7.34 1.86 -16.16
CA GLY A 24 5.99 2.32 -15.87
C GLY A 24 5.50 2.11 -14.44
N ASN A 25 6.37 1.74 -13.49
CA ASN A 25 6.02 1.68 -12.07
C ASN A 25 6.31 3.02 -11.39
N ILE A 26 5.32 3.52 -10.64
CA ILE A 26 5.50 4.71 -9.81
C ILE A 26 6.22 4.30 -8.53
N ARG A 27 7.15 5.15 -8.08
CA ARG A 27 7.81 5.00 -6.79
C ARG A 27 7.63 6.28 -5.99
N TYR A 28 7.21 6.14 -4.74
CA TYR A 28 7.15 7.25 -3.80
C TYR A 28 8.42 7.31 -2.97
N THR A 29 9.06 8.47 -2.92
CA THR A 29 10.39 8.67 -2.31
C THR A 29 10.39 9.71 -1.19
N ASP A 30 9.24 10.27 -0.86
CA ASP A 30 9.09 11.35 0.13
C ASP A 30 8.78 10.86 1.55
N GLY A 31 8.74 9.55 1.77
CA GLY A 31 8.57 8.92 3.09
C GLY A 31 9.87 8.39 3.69
N GLY A 32 9.74 7.58 4.74
CA GLY A 32 10.88 6.97 5.44
C GLY A 32 11.58 5.86 4.65
N THR A 33 10.94 5.32 3.63
CA THR A 33 11.49 4.35 2.69
C THR A 33 10.91 4.57 1.31
N GLU A 34 11.60 4.13 0.27
CA GLU A 34 11.08 4.14 -1.08
C GLU A 34 9.99 3.08 -1.24
N VAL A 35 8.85 3.46 -1.78
CA VAL A 35 7.70 2.57 -1.95
C VAL A 35 7.39 2.37 -3.43
N VAL A 36 7.40 1.11 -3.86
CA VAL A 36 6.89 0.69 -5.16
C VAL A 36 5.37 0.77 -5.11
N TYR A 37 4.77 1.61 -5.94
CA TYR A 37 3.32 1.80 -5.95
C TYR A 37 2.64 0.91 -6.98
N TYR A 38 1.61 0.21 -6.53
CA TYR A 38 0.67 -0.51 -7.39
C TYR A 38 -0.74 0.00 -7.18
N ASN A 39 -1.50 0.13 -8.28
CA ASN A 39 -2.91 0.48 -8.24
C ASN A 39 -3.75 -0.72 -8.70
N GLN A 40 -4.68 -1.18 -7.87
CA GLN A 40 -5.55 -2.30 -8.20
C GLN A 40 -6.46 -2.02 -9.42
N LEU A 41 -6.69 -0.75 -9.74
CA LEU A 41 -7.51 -0.33 -10.88
C LEU A 41 -6.71 -0.20 -12.19
N ASP A 42 -5.38 -0.34 -12.14
CA ASP A 42 -4.52 -0.36 -13.31
C ASP A 42 -4.98 -1.47 -14.26
N GLU A 43 -5.09 -1.17 -15.57
CA GLU A 43 -5.56 -2.11 -16.59
C GLU A 43 -4.74 -3.41 -16.64
N ARG A 44 -3.48 -3.36 -16.21
CA ARG A 44 -2.62 -4.56 -16.09
C ARG A 44 -3.12 -5.55 -15.04
N TYR A 45 -3.89 -5.10 -14.05
CA TYR A 45 -4.27 -5.88 -12.88
C TYR A 45 -5.78 -5.99 -12.67
N ALA A 46 -6.55 -4.95 -12.99
CA ALA A 46 -7.95 -4.79 -12.58
C ALA A 46 -8.84 -5.98 -12.97
N ASN A 47 -8.68 -6.51 -14.17
CA ASN A 47 -9.49 -7.62 -14.68
C ASN A 47 -8.88 -9.01 -14.40
N LYS A 48 -7.76 -9.07 -13.71
CA LYS A 48 -7.14 -10.33 -13.31
C LYS A 48 -7.86 -10.95 -12.12
N PRO A 49 -7.83 -12.29 -11.99
CA PRO A 49 -8.62 -12.97 -10.96
C PRO A 49 -8.08 -12.75 -9.54
N TYR A 50 -9.01 -12.64 -8.61
CA TYR A 50 -8.80 -12.86 -7.18
C TYR A 50 -9.89 -13.85 -6.73
N GLY A 51 -9.56 -15.12 -6.71
CA GLY A 51 -10.57 -16.18 -6.64
C GLY A 51 -11.50 -16.09 -7.85
N THR A 52 -12.80 -16.06 -7.62
CA THR A 52 -13.82 -15.81 -8.66
C THR A 52 -14.18 -14.32 -8.80
N ASP A 53 -13.61 -13.47 -7.95
CA ASP A 53 -13.70 -12.03 -8.05
C ASP A 53 -12.56 -11.48 -8.91
N ASN A 54 -12.47 -10.16 -9.06
CA ASN A 54 -11.36 -9.50 -9.75
C ASN A 54 -10.57 -8.57 -8.81
N ILE A 55 -9.33 -8.29 -9.19
CA ILE A 55 -8.42 -7.44 -8.40
C ILE A 55 -8.97 -6.02 -8.31
N GLY A 56 -9.51 -5.48 -9.41
CA GLY A 56 -10.03 -4.11 -9.44
C GLY A 56 -11.11 -3.83 -8.42
N GLY A 57 -11.98 -4.80 -8.18
CA GLY A 57 -13.07 -4.67 -7.21
C GLY A 57 -12.72 -5.11 -5.78
N TYR A 58 -11.82 -6.11 -5.65
CA TYR A 58 -11.66 -6.84 -4.38
C TYR A 58 -10.19 -7.01 -3.94
N GLY A 59 -9.24 -6.50 -4.70
CA GLY A 59 -7.82 -6.76 -4.52
C GLY A 59 -7.04 -5.75 -3.69
N CYS A 60 -7.67 -4.93 -2.85
CA CYS A 60 -6.95 -3.93 -2.06
C CYS A 60 -5.95 -4.56 -1.08
N GLY A 61 -6.31 -5.66 -0.44
CA GLY A 61 -5.42 -6.39 0.48
C GLY A 61 -4.16 -6.92 -0.22
N PRO A 62 -4.30 -7.75 -1.25
CA PRO A 62 -3.15 -8.22 -2.04
C PRO A 62 -2.32 -7.09 -2.64
N THR A 63 -2.95 -6.03 -3.14
CA THR A 63 -2.22 -4.90 -3.73
C THR A 63 -1.39 -4.16 -2.67
N CYS A 64 -1.93 -3.96 -1.46
CA CYS A 64 -1.17 -3.42 -0.33
C CYS A 64 0.05 -4.30 -0.01
N MET A 65 -0.14 -5.62 0.09
CA MET A 65 0.96 -6.52 0.43
C MET A 65 1.97 -6.65 -0.71
N ALA A 66 1.55 -6.53 -1.98
CA ALA A 66 2.47 -6.41 -3.11
C ALA A 66 3.36 -5.17 -2.98
N MET A 67 2.80 -4.03 -2.60
CA MET A 67 3.57 -2.81 -2.34
C MET A 67 4.55 -2.99 -1.18
N VAL A 68 4.11 -3.56 -0.07
CA VAL A 68 4.94 -3.77 1.13
C VAL A 68 6.11 -4.71 0.84
N VAL A 69 5.85 -5.88 0.26
CA VAL A 69 6.87 -6.87 -0.06
C VAL A 69 7.86 -6.34 -1.09
N SER A 70 7.38 -5.73 -2.16
CA SER A 70 8.24 -5.17 -3.21
C SER A 70 9.09 -3.99 -2.72
N SER A 71 8.63 -3.28 -1.69
CA SER A 71 9.34 -2.13 -1.13
C SER A 71 10.35 -2.51 -0.05
N LEU A 72 10.06 -3.53 0.77
CA LEU A 72 10.87 -3.90 1.94
C LEU A 72 11.75 -5.13 1.72
N THR A 73 11.62 -5.81 0.57
CA THR A 73 12.45 -6.98 0.21
C THR A 73 13.05 -6.80 -1.18
N ASP A 74 13.91 -7.71 -1.58
CA ASP A 74 14.47 -7.77 -2.94
C ASP A 74 13.52 -8.43 -3.95
N ASP A 75 12.39 -8.97 -3.49
CA ASP A 75 11.40 -9.61 -4.35
C ASP A 75 10.42 -8.56 -4.91
N LEU A 76 10.29 -8.52 -6.23
CA LEU A 76 9.25 -7.74 -6.89
C LEU A 76 8.02 -8.65 -7.08
N VAL A 77 7.01 -8.42 -6.25
CA VAL A 77 5.75 -9.16 -6.27
C VAL A 77 4.64 -8.20 -6.67
N ASP A 78 4.01 -8.44 -7.81
CA ASP A 78 2.92 -7.60 -8.28
C ASP A 78 1.56 -8.00 -7.68
N PRO A 79 0.50 -7.21 -7.90
CA PRO A 79 -0.83 -7.52 -7.38
C PRO A 79 -1.39 -8.87 -7.85
N VAL A 80 -1.07 -9.31 -9.07
CA VAL A 80 -1.56 -10.59 -9.62
C VAL A 80 -0.94 -11.76 -8.88
N GLU A 81 0.36 -11.72 -8.66
CA GLU A 81 1.09 -12.76 -7.92
C GLU A 81 0.63 -12.82 -6.47
N MET A 82 0.47 -11.68 -5.82
CA MET A 82 0.02 -11.62 -4.43
C MET A 82 -1.44 -12.07 -4.28
N ALA A 83 -2.31 -11.72 -5.21
CA ALA A 83 -3.70 -12.19 -5.21
C ALA A 83 -3.77 -13.72 -5.37
N LYS A 84 -2.95 -14.28 -6.23
CA LYS A 84 -2.83 -15.75 -6.40
C LYS A 84 -2.34 -16.41 -5.12
N TRP A 85 -1.28 -15.88 -4.51
CA TRP A 85 -0.75 -16.39 -3.23
C TRP A 85 -1.82 -16.34 -2.13
N SER A 86 -2.51 -15.22 -2.01
CA SER A 86 -3.59 -15.04 -1.02
C SER A 86 -4.71 -16.06 -1.21
N TYR A 87 -5.18 -16.25 -2.44
CA TYR A 87 -6.20 -17.23 -2.78
C TYR A 87 -5.75 -18.65 -2.43
N GLU A 88 -4.55 -19.05 -2.85
CA GLU A 88 -4.00 -20.38 -2.63
C GLU A 88 -3.80 -20.70 -1.14
N HIS A 89 -3.62 -19.70 -0.30
CA HIS A 89 -3.42 -19.85 1.16
C HIS A 89 -4.69 -19.60 1.99
N GLY A 90 -5.84 -19.40 1.34
CA GLY A 90 -7.13 -19.30 2.02
C GLY A 90 -7.48 -17.94 2.60
N TYR A 91 -6.85 -16.86 2.12
CA TYR A 91 -7.11 -15.51 2.59
C TYR A 91 -8.12 -14.73 1.76
N TRP A 92 -8.56 -15.27 0.65
CA TRP A 92 -9.64 -14.67 -0.15
C TRP A 92 -10.99 -14.93 0.49
N CYS A 93 -11.78 -13.87 0.63
CA CYS A 93 -13.16 -13.90 1.10
C CYS A 93 -14.08 -13.54 -0.06
N SER A 94 -14.83 -14.53 -0.58
CA SER A 94 -15.68 -14.36 -1.76
C SER A 94 -16.64 -13.18 -1.62
N GLY A 95 -16.64 -12.28 -2.60
CA GLY A 95 -17.47 -11.09 -2.63
C GLY A 95 -17.16 -10.02 -1.58
N SER A 96 -16.05 -10.16 -0.84
CA SER A 96 -15.70 -9.28 0.29
C SER A 96 -14.21 -8.90 0.33
N GLY A 97 -13.40 -9.40 -0.59
CA GLY A 97 -11.97 -9.11 -0.65
C GLY A 97 -11.12 -10.11 0.12
N SER A 98 -10.42 -9.65 1.15
CA SER A 98 -9.49 -10.49 1.92
C SER A 98 -9.87 -10.57 3.39
N TYR A 99 -9.60 -11.72 3.99
CA TYR A 99 -9.55 -11.81 5.45
C TYR A 99 -8.40 -10.94 5.99
N HIS A 100 -8.58 -10.34 7.16
CA HIS A 100 -7.56 -9.49 7.79
C HIS A 100 -6.27 -10.27 8.07
N ALA A 101 -6.36 -11.57 8.28
CA ALA A 101 -5.21 -12.45 8.49
C ALA A 101 -4.23 -12.50 7.31
N LEU A 102 -4.64 -12.08 6.10
CA LEU A 102 -3.75 -11.95 4.97
C LEU A 102 -2.53 -11.08 5.31
N ILE A 103 -2.74 -9.99 6.03
CA ILE A 103 -1.69 -8.99 6.25
C ILE A 103 -0.51 -9.57 7.04
N PRO A 104 -0.70 -10.09 8.27
CA PRO A 104 0.41 -10.70 8.98
C PRO A 104 0.94 -11.96 8.30
N ALA A 105 0.08 -12.76 7.66
CA ALA A 105 0.52 -13.98 7.00
C ALA A 105 1.43 -13.72 5.80
N ALA A 106 1.10 -12.75 4.95
CA ALA A 106 1.96 -12.38 3.82
C ALA A 106 3.28 -11.77 4.28
N ALA A 107 3.27 -10.90 5.30
CA ALA A 107 4.49 -10.35 5.88
C ALA A 107 5.43 -11.47 6.35
N GLU A 108 4.92 -12.42 7.13
CA GLU A 108 5.69 -13.57 7.63
C GLU A 108 6.20 -14.46 6.50
N ALA A 109 5.38 -14.72 5.47
CA ALA A 109 5.77 -15.55 4.34
C ALA A 109 6.98 -14.99 3.56
N TRP A 110 7.15 -13.68 3.53
CA TRP A 110 8.30 -13.00 2.92
C TRP A 110 9.37 -12.59 3.93
N GLY A 111 9.33 -13.13 5.14
CA GLY A 111 10.37 -12.92 6.16
C GLY A 111 10.36 -11.54 6.79
N LEU A 112 9.25 -10.81 6.73
CA LEU A 112 9.12 -9.48 7.30
C LEU A 112 8.56 -9.55 8.72
N PRO A 113 9.22 -8.92 9.70
CA PRO A 113 8.63 -8.77 11.03
C PRO A 113 7.31 -8.01 10.95
N VAL A 114 6.31 -8.46 11.70
CA VAL A 114 4.99 -7.82 11.74
C VAL A 114 4.46 -7.80 13.17
N SER A 115 3.88 -6.67 13.56
CA SER A 115 3.18 -6.54 14.85
C SER A 115 1.89 -5.75 14.69
N GLY A 116 0.84 -6.19 15.40
CA GLY A 116 -0.42 -5.48 15.46
C GLY A 116 -0.34 -4.21 16.30
N CYS A 117 -1.18 -3.24 15.94
CA CYS A 117 -1.25 -1.94 16.61
C CYS A 117 -2.69 -1.42 16.58
N THR A 118 -3.10 -0.75 17.63
CA THR A 118 -4.44 -0.16 17.73
C THR A 118 -4.40 1.37 17.58
N ALA A 119 -5.57 1.97 17.37
CA ALA A 119 -5.71 3.43 17.27
C ALA A 119 -5.38 4.16 18.58
N SER A 120 -5.29 3.45 19.71
CA SER A 120 -4.86 4.01 21.00
C SER A 120 -3.34 4.10 21.15
N GLU A 121 -2.58 3.66 20.17
CA GLU A 121 -1.12 3.62 20.17
C GLU A 121 -0.52 4.46 19.02
N PRO A 122 -0.92 5.73 18.84
CA PRO A 122 -0.52 6.53 17.67
C PRO A 122 0.98 6.73 17.55
N GLN A 123 1.69 6.81 18.68
CA GLN A 123 3.15 6.99 18.70
C GLN A 123 3.89 5.79 18.06
N ARG A 124 3.37 4.57 18.23
CA ARG A 124 3.96 3.39 17.59
C ARG A 124 3.91 3.49 16.06
N ILE A 125 2.84 4.08 15.52
CA ILE A 125 2.67 4.27 14.08
C ILE A 125 3.70 5.27 13.56
N THR A 126 3.77 6.45 14.18
CA THR A 126 4.69 7.50 13.72
C THR A 126 6.16 7.11 13.91
N ASP A 127 6.50 6.43 15.00
CA ASP A 127 7.86 5.91 15.24
C ASP A 127 8.26 4.87 14.18
N ALA A 128 7.34 3.96 13.85
CA ALA A 128 7.57 2.95 12.81
C ALA A 128 7.82 3.60 11.45
N LEU A 129 6.98 4.53 11.04
CA LEU A 129 7.12 5.23 9.76
C LEU A 129 8.41 6.05 9.71
N SER A 130 8.78 6.72 10.79
CA SER A 130 10.01 7.50 10.87
C SER A 130 11.27 6.62 10.83
N SER A 131 11.17 5.35 11.19
CA SER A 131 12.28 4.37 11.11
C SER A 131 12.35 3.61 9.78
N GLY A 132 11.52 3.96 8.82
CA GLY A 132 11.50 3.32 7.48
C GLY A 132 10.66 2.05 7.38
N LYS A 133 9.86 1.74 8.40
CA LYS A 133 8.86 0.67 8.35
C LYS A 133 7.62 1.13 7.61
N LEU A 134 6.82 0.19 7.16
CA LEU A 134 5.50 0.44 6.58
C LEU A 134 4.41 -0.06 7.52
N VAL A 135 3.23 0.54 7.40
CA VAL A 135 2.06 0.15 8.19
C VAL A 135 0.90 -0.10 7.24
N VAL A 136 0.28 -1.27 7.34
CA VAL A 136 -0.99 -1.52 6.64
C VAL A 136 -2.14 -1.21 7.59
N ALA A 137 -3.13 -0.50 7.10
CA ALA A 137 -4.32 -0.14 7.85
C ALA A 137 -5.58 -0.67 7.16
N ILE A 138 -6.50 -1.25 7.94
CA ILE A 138 -7.86 -1.53 7.49
C ILE A 138 -8.77 -0.37 7.90
N MET A 139 -9.33 0.31 6.92
CA MET A 139 -10.17 1.49 7.09
C MET A 139 -11.64 1.14 7.00
N SER A 140 -12.46 1.80 7.78
CA SER A 140 -13.91 1.82 7.66
C SER A 140 -14.38 3.05 6.88
N ALA A 141 -15.70 3.23 6.71
CA ALA A 141 -16.27 4.33 5.94
C ALA A 141 -15.75 5.70 6.38
N GLY A 142 -15.31 6.49 5.42
CA GLY A 142 -14.73 7.82 5.62
C GLY A 142 -14.04 8.32 4.36
N HIS A 143 -12.91 8.97 4.50
CA HIS A 143 -12.16 9.58 3.39
C HIS A 143 -11.57 8.56 2.40
N PHE A 144 -11.33 7.33 2.83
CA PHE A 144 -10.64 6.31 2.03
C PHE A 144 -11.57 5.30 1.37
N THR A 145 -12.78 5.14 1.90
CA THR A 145 -13.74 4.15 1.42
C THR A 145 -15.15 4.48 1.90
N SER A 146 -16.15 3.94 1.23
CA SER A 146 -17.54 3.96 1.70
C SER A 146 -17.92 2.74 2.54
N SER A 147 -17.05 1.72 2.59
CA SER A 147 -17.33 0.44 3.27
C SER A 147 -16.12 -0.05 4.07
N GLY A 148 -15.16 -0.64 3.40
CA GLY A 148 -13.92 -1.15 3.99
C GLY A 148 -12.81 -1.15 2.94
N HIS A 149 -11.57 -0.87 3.36
CA HIS A 149 -10.45 -0.73 2.44
C HIS A 149 -9.12 -0.84 3.16
N PHE A 150 -8.20 -1.61 2.59
CA PHE A 150 -6.81 -1.62 3.05
C PHE A 150 -6.03 -0.50 2.36
N ILE A 151 -5.20 0.20 3.14
CA ILE A 151 -4.24 1.17 2.63
C ILE A 151 -2.87 0.92 3.27
N VAL A 152 -1.81 1.42 2.65
CA VAL A 152 -0.47 1.46 3.23
C VAL A 152 -0.18 2.85 3.75
N LEU A 153 0.31 2.96 4.98
CA LEU A 153 0.91 4.17 5.52
C LEU A 153 2.41 4.06 5.25
N ARG A 154 2.99 5.06 4.60
CA ARG A 154 4.34 4.98 4.05
C ARG A 154 5.32 6.01 4.57
N GLY A 155 4.89 6.94 5.37
CA GLY A 155 5.79 7.95 5.93
C GLY A 155 5.08 9.05 6.69
N VAL A 156 5.90 9.88 7.32
CA VAL A 156 5.49 11.13 7.99
C VAL A 156 6.19 12.28 7.28
N LYS A 157 5.45 13.31 6.94
CA LYS A 157 5.96 14.53 6.33
C LYS A 157 5.19 15.73 6.89
N ASP A 158 5.92 16.71 7.45
CA ASP A 158 5.31 17.89 8.06
C ASP A 158 4.21 17.54 9.06
N GLU A 159 4.50 16.56 9.93
CA GLU A 159 3.58 16.03 10.97
C GLU A 159 2.31 15.33 10.43
N LYS A 160 2.21 15.15 9.12
CA LYS A 160 1.11 14.44 8.45
C LYS A 160 1.55 13.09 7.92
N ILE A 161 0.57 12.23 7.67
CA ILE A 161 0.80 10.88 7.19
C ILE A 161 0.73 10.84 5.66
N LEU A 162 1.74 10.23 5.07
CA LEU A 162 1.75 9.87 3.65
C LEU A 162 1.19 8.45 3.50
N VAL A 163 0.31 8.26 2.52
CA VAL A 163 -0.29 6.96 2.24
C VAL A 163 0.10 6.45 0.85
N ALA A 164 -0.04 5.15 0.65
CA ALA A 164 -0.11 4.52 -0.65
C ALA A 164 -1.43 3.75 -0.69
N ASP A 165 -2.42 4.36 -1.33
CA ASP A 165 -3.76 3.81 -1.45
C ASP A 165 -3.85 2.98 -2.74
N PRO A 166 -4.14 1.68 -2.64
CA PRO A 166 -4.16 0.80 -3.81
C PRO A 166 -5.26 1.13 -4.82
N ALA A 167 -6.23 1.95 -4.46
CA ALA A 167 -7.35 2.33 -5.33
C ALA A 167 -7.33 3.81 -5.74
N SER A 168 -6.41 4.61 -5.23
CA SER A 168 -6.39 6.04 -5.52
C SER A 168 -5.00 6.65 -5.48
N ARG A 169 -4.53 7.00 -6.64
CA ARG A 169 -3.29 7.76 -6.78
C ARG A 169 -3.45 9.17 -6.20
N THR A 170 -4.60 9.80 -6.39
CA THR A 170 -4.90 11.12 -5.84
C THR A 170 -4.78 11.14 -4.32
N ARG A 171 -5.33 10.15 -3.61
CA ARG A 171 -5.17 10.04 -2.16
C ARG A 171 -3.73 9.75 -1.75
N SER A 172 -2.98 9.03 -2.58
CA SER A 172 -1.59 8.68 -2.31
C SER A 172 -0.62 9.86 -2.47
N GLU A 173 -1.01 10.88 -3.20
CA GLU A 173 -0.22 12.09 -3.47
C GLU A 173 -0.61 13.28 -2.57
N GLN A 174 -1.41 13.02 -1.54
CA GLN A 174 -1.79 13.94 -0.48
C GLN A 174 -1.19 13.50 0.85
N SER A 175 -1.05 14.44 1.77
CA SER A 175 -0.76 14.14 3.17
C SER A 175 -2.06 14.21 4.00
N TRP A 176 -2.13 13.42 5.05
CA TRP A 176 -3.33 13.23 5.86
C TRP A 176 -3.04 13.47 7.33
N GLU A 177 -3.98 14.13 8.02
CA GLU A 177 -3.94 14.23 9.46
C GLU A 177 -3.99 12.82 10.07
N LEU A 178 -3.11 12.55 11.03
CA LEU A 178 -3.11 11.26 11.73
C LEU A 178 -4.46 10.97 12.39
N SER A 179 -5.12 12.01 12.91
CA SER A 179 -6.44 11.88 13.53
C SER A 179 -7.52 11.31 12.60
N ILE A 180 -7.48 11.65 11.32
CA ILE A 180 -8.39 11.09 10.31
C ILE A 180 -8.17 9.58 10.20
N ILE A 181 -6.93 9.16 10.09
CA ILE A 181 -6.57 7.75 9.96
C ILE A 181 -6.95 6.96 11.22
N LEU A 182 -6.66 7.49 12.40
CA LEU A 182 -7.01 6.85 13.67
C LEU A 182 -8.52 6.73 13.86
N ASN A 183 -9.27 7.79 13.51
CA ASN A 183 -10.72 7.82 13.68
C ASN A 183 -11.46 6.94 12.67
N GLU A 184 -10.92 6.79 11.45
CA GLU A 184 -11.55 6.03 10.38
C GLU A 184 -11.04 4.59 10.29
N ALA A 185 -10.04 4.21 11.07
CA ALA A 185 -9.59 2.81 11.16
C ALA A 185 -10.72 1.92 11.65
N SER A 186 -10.81 0.70 11.11
CA SER A 186 -11.84 -0.25 11.49
C SER A 186 -11.80 -0.59 12.98
N LYS A 187 -12.94 -0.49 13.65
CA LYS A 187 -13.10 -0.86 15.06
C LYS A 187 -13.41 -2.36 15.25
N ALA A 188 -13.67 -3.05 14.14
CA ALA A 188 -13.99 -4.49 14.12
C ALA A 188 -12.85 -5.32 13.52
N ALA A 189 -11.64 -4.79 13.47
CA ALA A 189 -10.50 -5.47 12.88
C ALA A 189 -10.09 -6.70 13.68
N GLY A 190 -9.85 -7.79 12.96
CA GLY A 190 -9.26 -9.01 13.51
C GLY A 190 -7.75 -9.10 13.28
N SER A 191 -7.17 -10.22 13.68
CA SER A 191 -5.78 -10.60 13.39
C SER A 191 -4.72 -9.58 13.83
N GLY A 192 -4.99 -8.86 14.92
CA GLY A 192 -4.08 -7.86 15.48
C GLY A 192 -4.22 -6.46 14.90
N GLY A 193 -5.15 -6.24 13.95
CA GLY A 193 -5.41 -4.91 13.40
C GLY A 193 -6.07 -3.94 14.39
N PRO A 194 -6.44 -2.74 13.92
CA PRO A 194 -6.57 -2.27 12.53
C PRO A 194 -5.26 -1.87 11.84
N PHE A 195 -4.16 -1.81 12.55
CA PHE A 195 -2.86 -1.47 12.00
C PHE A 195 -1.89 -2.64 12.15
N TRP A 196 -1.06 -2.87 11.13
CA TRP A 196 0.04 -3.85 11.17
C TRP A 196 1.33 -3.14 10.79
N ILE A 197 2.25 -3.09 11.74
CA ILE A 197 3.58 -2.51 11.57
C ILE A 197 4.48 -3.58 10.96
N ILE A 198 5.08 -3.30 9.81
CA ILE A 198 5.83 -4.27 9.02
C ILE A 198 7.24 -3.74 8.71
N GLY A 199 8.21 -4.56 8.98
CA GLY A 199 9.61 -4.21 8.72
C GLY A 199 10.48 -4.09 9.95
#